data_64abf341aa0f0f35e1159fa032eebdd3
#
_entry.id   64abf341aa0f0f35e1159fa032eebdd3
#
_cell.length_a   1.000
_cell.length_b   1.000
_cell.length_c   1.000
_cell.angle_alpha   90.00
_cell.angle_beta   90.00
_cell.angle_gamma   90.00
#
_symmetry.space_group_name_H-M   'P 1'
#
loop_
_entity.id
_entity.type
_entity.pdbx_description
1 polymer ?
#
loop_
_entity_poly.entity_id
_entity_poly.type
_entity_poly.pdbx_seq_one_letter_code
_entity_poly.pdbx_strand_id
1 'polypeptide(L)'
;MIYDFEKNVPEVHPEAWVAANATLIGKIKLEKNSSIWFNAVLRGDIELITIGENSNIQDGSVLHTDPGFKLNIGKRVTVGHMVMLHGCQ
;
A
#
# COMPACT_ATOMS: atom_id res chain seq x y z
N MET A 1 -6.86 3.10 -8.70
CA MET A 1 -7.80 1.98 -8.95
C MET A 1 -7.72 0.97 -7.80
N ILE A 2 -8.84 0.56 -7.29
CA ILE A 2 -8.93 -0.31 -6.13
C ILE A 2 -9.59 -1.61 -6.55
N TYR A 3 -8.91 -2.73 -6.32
CA TYR A 3 -9.39 -4.05 -6.75
C TYR A 3 -9.50 -5.00 -5.56
N ASP A 4 -10.63 -5.72 -5.48
CA ASP A 4 -10.77 -6.83 -4.56
C ASP A 4 -9.97 -8.02 -5.07
N PHE A 5 -9.46 -8.84 -4.16
CA PHE A 5 -8.81 -10.08 -4.52
C PHE A 5 -9.24 -11.17 -3.53
N GLU A 6 -9.85 -12.23 -4.04
CA GLU A 6 -10.35 -13.36 -3.22
C GLU A 6 -11.16 -12.88 -2.01
N LYS A 7 -12.11 -11.96 -2.25
CA LYS A 7 -12.99 -11.36 -1.22
C LYS A 7 -12.28 -10.44 -0.24
N ASN A 8 -10.99 -10.18 -0.42
CA ASN A 8 -10.28 -9.18 0.37
C ASN A 8 -10.38 -7.83 -0.33
N VAL A 9 -10.87 -6.83 0.40
CA VAL A 9 -11.09 -5.48 -0.10
C VAL A 9 -10.10 -4.55 0.60
N PRO A 10 -9.39 -3.70 -0.13
CA PRO A 10 -8.51 -2.72 0.51
C PRO A 10 -9.29 -1.83 1.48
N GLU A 11 -8.75 -1.67 2.70
CA GLU A 11 -9.29 -0.76 3.70
C GLU A 11 -8.57 0.57 3.58
N VAL A 12 -9.30 1.61 3.19
CA VAL A 12 -8.74 2.95 3.02
C VAL A 12 -9.37 3.88 4.05
N HIS A 13 -8.56 4.41 4.96
CA HIS A 13 -9.05 5.36 5.94
C HIS A 13 -9.65 6.59 5.22
N PRO A 14 -10.76 7.17 5.72
CA PRO A 14 -11.38 8.34 5.06
C PRO A 14 -10.43 9.52 4.85
N GLU A 15 -9.41 9.66 5.69
CA GLU A 15 -8.43 10.74 5.58
C GLU A 15 -7.12 10.30 4.90
N ALA A 16 -7.10 9.12 4.28
CA ALA A 16 -6.00 8.72 3.42
C ALA A 16 -6.24 9.23 2.00
N TRP A 17 -5.16 9.43 1.25
CA TRP A 17 -5.26 9.89 -0.14
C TRP A 17 -4.63 8.88 -1.08
N VAL A 18 -5.35 8.56 -2.14
CA VAL A 18 -4.87 7.61 -3.16
C VAL A 18 -5.01 8.29 -4.53
N ALA A 19 -3.91 8.39 -5.26
CA ALA A 19 -3.93 8.94 -6.61
C ALA A 19 -4.84 8.09 -7.52
N ALA A 20 -5.51 8.73 -8.46
CA ALA A 20 -6.47 8.05 -9.33
C ALA A 20 -5.84 6.88 -10.09
N ASN A 21 -4.57 6.99 -10.48
CA ASN A 21 -3.89 5.92 -11.21
C ASN A 21 -2.99 5.04 -10.35
N ALA A 22 -3.03 5.19 -9.05
CA ALA A 22 -2.42 4.20 -8.15
C ALA A 22 -3.30 2.96 -8.11
N THR A 23 -2.70 1.80 -7.86
CA THR A 23 -3.41 0.53 -7.85
C THR A 23 -3.27 -0.15 -6.50
N LEU A 24 -4.40 -0.46 -5.86
CA LEU A 24 -4.45 -1.21 -4.60
C LEU A 24 -5.18 -2.53 -4.87
N ILE A 25 -4.56 -3.64 -4.50
CA ILE A 25 -5.12 -4.97 -4.74
C ILE A 25 -5.17 -5.76 -3.45
N GLY A 26 -6.36 -6.20 -3.05
CA GLY A 26 -6.55 -7.19 -2.00
C GLY A 26 -6.30 -6.70 -0.58
N LYS A 27 -5.39 -7.36 0.12
CA LYS A 27 -5.15 -7.13 1.56
C LYS A 27 -4.29 -5.90 1.79
N ILE A 28 -4.94 -4.74 1.74
CA ILE A 28 -4.30 -3.43 1.94
C ILE A 28 -5.01 -2.71 3.09
N LYS A 29 -4.22 -2.08 3.96
CA LYS A 29 -4.76 -1.21 5.00
C LYS A 29 -4.01 0.11 4.97
N LEU A 30 -4.71 1.19 4.65
CA LEU A 30 -4.17 2.55 4.67
C LEU A 30 -4.69 3.27 5.89
N GLU A 31 -3.79 3.75 6.73
CA GLU A 31 -4.13 4.45 7.94
C GLU A 31 -4.27 5.95 7.72
N LYS A 32 -4.66 6.67 8.77
CA LYS A 32 -4.98 8.10 8.71
C LYS A 32 -3.83 8.91 8.12
N ASN A 33 -4.15 9.80 7.20
CA ASN A 33 -3.20 10.70 6.54
C ASN A 33 -2.08 9.99 5.78
N SER A 34 -2.23 8.70 5.47
CA SER A 34 -1.32 8.06 4.54
C SER A 34 -1.66 8.50 3.12
N SER A 35 -0.67 8.42 2.22
CA SER A 35 -0.90 8.82 0.83
C SER A 35 -0.16 7.89 -0.12
N ILE A 36 -0.85 7.53 -1.20
CA ILE A 36 -0.33 6.66 -2.25
C ILE A 36 -0.34 7.45 -3.55
N TRP A 37 0.83 7.64 -4.12
CA TRP A 37 1.01 8.59 -5.22
C TRP A 37 0.90 7.93 -6.60
N PHE A 38 1.13 8.72 -7.64
CA PHE A 38 0.80 8.32 -9.03
C PHE A 38 1.56 7.08 -9.48
N ASN A 39 0.88 6.16 -10.15
CA ASN A 39 1.43 4.92 -10.69
C ASN A 39 2.00 3.94 -9.65
N ALA A 40 1.83 4.20 -8.37
CA ALA A 40 2.24 3.24 -7.35
C ALA A 40 1.33 2.02 -7.38
N VAL A 41 1.88 0.85 -7.07
CA VAL A 41 1.15 -0.41 -7.04
C VAL A 41 1.37 -1.09 -5.70
N LEU A 42 0.28 -1.32 -4.97
CA LEU A 42 0.30 -2.09 -3.73
C LEU A 42 -0.48 -3.38 -3.97
N ARG A 43 0.24 -4.49 -4.01
CA ARG A 43 -0.36 -5.78 -4.33
C ARG A 43 -0.35 -6.69 -3.12
N GLY A 44 -1.44 -6.64 -2.34
CA GLY A 44 -1.64 -7.47 -1.16
C GLY A 44 -2.40 -8.74 -1.48
N ASP A 45 -1.96 -9.48 -2.48
CA ASP A 45 -2.63 -10.68 -2.94
C ASP A 45 -2.28 -11.93 -2.11
N ILE A 46 -1.19 -11.88 -1.34
CA ILE A 46 -0.75 -13.00 -0.51
C ILE A 46 -0.89 -12.63 0.97
N GLU A 47 -0.19 -11.62 1.44
CA GLU A 47 -0.24 -11.16 2.84
C GLU A 47 -0.64 -9.68 2.90
N LEU A 48 -0.97 -9.21 4.11
CA LEU A 48 -1.41 -7.83 4.32
C LEU A 48 -0.28 -6.82 4.12
N ILE A 49 -0.59 -5.73 3.42
CA ILE A 49 0.25 -4.53 3.36
C ILE A 49 -0.41 -3.45 4.20
N THR A 50 0.31 -2.94 5.20
CA THR A 50 -0.16 -1.83 6.04
C THR A 50 0.70 -0.60 5.81
N ILE A 51 0.07 0.52 5.52
CA ILE A 51 0.73 1.82 5.42
C ILE A 51 0.31 2.63 6.63
N GLY A 52 1.27 2.93 7.50
CA GLY A 52 1.01 3.60 8.77
C GLY A 52 0.64 5.08 8.63
N GLU A 53 0.21 5.68 9.75
CA GLU A 53 -0.23 7.07 9.78
C GLU A 53 0.86 8.01 9.27
N ASN A 54 0.47 9.00 8.47
CA ASN A 54 1.34 10.06 7.96
C ASN A 54 2.50 9.52 7.09
N SER A 55 2.40 8.30 6.61
CA SER A 55 3.37 7.72 5.69
C SER A 55 2.94 7.92 4.25
N ASN A 56 3.90 7.91 3.33
CA ASN A 56 3.59 8.08 1.92
C ASN A 56 4.39 7.12 1.05
N ILE A 57 3.74 6.67 0.00
CA ILE A 57 4.34 5.80 -1.03
C ILE A 57 4.38 6.64 -2.30
N GLN A 58 5.58 7.01 -2.73
CA GLN A 58 5.77 7.94 -3.83
C GLN A 58 5.61 7.29 -5.20
N ASP A 59 5.67 8.12 -6.23
CA ASP A 59 5.32 7.76 -7.59
C ASP A 59 6.06 6.52 -8.10
N GLY A 60 5.34 5.61 -8.73
CA GLY A 60 5.89 4.46 -9.41
C GLY A 60 6.42 3.33 -8.53
N SER A 61 6.30 3.45 -7.21
CA SER A 61 6.77 2.39 -6.30
C SER A 61 5.87 1.16 -6.37
N VAL A 62 6.46 0.00 -6.13
CA VAL A 62 5.74 -1.28 -6.15
C VAL A 62 5.96 -2.00 -4.83
N LEU A 63 4.88 -2.30 -4.13
CA LEU A 63 4.90 -3.04 -2.87
C LEU A 63 4.16 -4.37 -3.06
N HIS A 64 4.79 -5.45 -2.62
CA HIS A 64 4.25 -6.79 -2.78
C HIS A 64 4.58 -7.64 -1.55
N THR A 65 3.82 -8.69 -1.31
CA THR A 65 4.03 -9.59 -0.18
C THR A 65 4.34 -11.01 -0.63
N ASP A 66 5.07 -11.74 0.22
CA ASP A 66 5.35 -13.17 0.05
C ASP A 66 4.60 -14.00 1.09
N PRO A 67 4.39 -15.30 0.86
CA PRO A 67 3.74 -16.16 1.86
C PRO A 67 4.45 -16.08 3.21
N GLY A 68 3.70 -15.76 4.27
CA GLY A 68 4.22 -15.63 5.62
C GLY A 68 4.92 -14.31 5.94
N PHE A 69 5.05 -13.40 4.96
CA PHE A 69 5.75 -12.13 5.16
C PHE A 69 4.85 -10.95 4.83
N LYS A 70 4.27 -10.36 5.87
CA LYS A 70 3.51 -9.12 5.74
C LYS A 70 4.47 -7.97 5.46
N LEU A 71 3.94 -6.92 4.84
CA LEU A 71 4.69 -5.69 4.61
C LEU A 71 4.10 -4.60 5.48
N ASN A 72 4.89 -4.11 6.44
CA ASN A 72 4.48 -3.02 7.31
C ASN A 72 5.33 -1.79 7.08
N ILE A 73 4.67 -0.71 6.70
CA ILE A 73 5.29 0.62 6.66
C ILE A 73 4.81 1.34 7.92
N GLY A 74 5.75 1.74 8.78
CA GLY A 74 5.42 2.39 10.04
C GLY A 74 4.87 3.81 9.85
N LYS A 75 4.81 4.56 10.95
CA LYS A 75 4.31 5.94 10.91
C LYS A 75 5.39 6.88 10.38
N ARG A 76 4.97 7.91 9.64
CA ARG A 76 5.84 8.99 9.12
C ARG A 76 7.00 8.48 8.27
N VAL A 77 6.76 7.43 7.50
CA VAL A 77 7.76 6.87 6.60
C VAL A 77 7.50 7.38 5.18
N THR A 78 8.56 7.79 4.50
CA THR A 78 8.49 8.11 3.08
C THR A 78 9.16 7.00 2.30
N VAL A 79 8.39 6.33 1.44
CA VAL A 79 8.95 5.42 0.45
C VAL A 79 9.15 6.23 -0.82
N GLY A 80 10.40 6.39 -1.24
CA GLY A 80 10.75 7.26 -2.37
C GLY A 80 10.18 6.79 -3.69
N HIS A 81 10.55 7.50 -4.75
CA HIS A 81 10.05 7.20 -6.10
C HIS A 81 10.67 5.91 -6.64
N MET A 82 9.88 5.13 -7.38
CA MET A 82 10.35 3.93 -8.09
C MET A 82 11.02 2.90 -7.19
N VAL A 83 10.61 2.81 -5.93
CA VAL A 83 11.13 1.84 -4.97
C VAL A 83 10.33 0.55 -5.10
N MET A 84 11.02 -0.60 -5.00
CA MET A 84 10.35 -1.89 -4.91
C MET A 84 10.58 -2.48 -3.54
N LEU A 85 9.49 -2.80 -2.82
CA LEU A 85 9.51 -3.48 -1.52
C LEU A 85 8.75 -4.79 -1.63
N HIS A 86 9.29 -5.83 -1.00
CA HIS A 86 8.78 -7.17 -1.17
C HIS A 86 8.87 -7.93 0.15
N GLY A 87 7.73 -8.20 0.80
CA GLY A 87 7.65 -9.01 2.00
C GLY A 87 8.57 -8.59 3.13
N CYS A 88 8.63 -7.28 3.44
CA CYS A 88 9.51 -6.77 4.48
C CYS A 88 8.72 -5.97 5.52
N GLN A 89 9.37 -5.66 6.61
CA GLN A 89 8.76 -4.87 7.69
C GLN A 89 9.59 -3.63 7.99
#